data_2647aa547e21621b7be1e3a903377176
#
_entry.id   2647aa547e21621b7be1e3a903377176
#
_cell.length_a   1.000
_cell.length_b   1.000
_cell.length_c   1.000
_cell.angle_alpha   90.00
_cell.angle_beta   90.00
_cell.angle_gamma   90.00
#
_symmetry.space_group_name_H-M   'P 1'
#
loop_
_entity.id
_entity.type
_entity.pdbx_description
1 polymer ?
#
loop_
_entity_poly.entity_id
_entity_poly.type
_entity_poly.pdbx_seq_one_letter_code
_entity_poly.pdbx_strand_id
1 'polypeptide(L)'
;KHTKVACDKCHTSHGFKPNCNMCHKPHYPEQGFDSCTKCHPVHKPKVVTYGSDTQNATCTSCHVDVTDKLKKTPSKHSGVSCVTCHQARHKAIPQCTECHPEPHAKVFLDKYPTCLTCHMDPHDLPMKSK
;
A
#
# COMPACT_ATOMS: atom_id res chain seq x y z
N LYS A 1 -1.92 8.10 -19.43
CA LYS A 1 -1.16 8.08 -20.69
C LYS A 1 -1.52 6.87 -21.57
N HIS A 2 -1.77 5.67 -21.01
CA HIS A 2 -2.13 4.48 -21.78
C HIS A 2 -3.39 4.65 -22.64
N THR A 3 -4.37 5.42 -22.20
CA THR A 3 -5.59 5.71 -22.97
C THR A 3 -5.34 6.51 -24.28
N LYS A 4 -4.14 7.07 -24.43
CA LYS A 4 -3.71 7.84 -25.61
C LYS A 4 -2.70 7.09 -26.48
N VAL A 5 -2.36 5.86 -26.11
CA VAL A 5 -1.45 5.01 -26.87
C VAL A 5 -2.28 4.15 -27.81
N ALA A 6 -1.94 4.16 -29.10
CA ALA A 6 -2.61 3.32 -30.09
C ALA A 6 -2.38 1.83 -29.78
N CYS A 7 -3.37 1.01 -30.09
CA CYS A 7 -3.36 -0.41 -29.72
C CYS A 7 -2.16 -1.16 -30.34
N ASP A 8 -1.79 -0.82 -31.57
CA ASP A 8 -0.66 -1.39 -32.33
C ASP A 8 0.72 -1.08 -31.72
N LYS A 9 0.83 -0.05 -30.87
CA LYS A 9 2.07 0.24 -30.15
C LYS A 9 2.37 -0.79 -29.06
N CYS A 10 1.34 -1.46 -28.57
CA CYS A 10 1.44 -2.54 -27.59
C CYS A 10 1.23 -3.91 -28.24
N HIS A 11 0.21 -4.03 -29.08
CA HIS A 11 -0.18 -5.27 -29.75
C HIS A 11 0.36 -5.27 -31.18
N THR A 12 1.64 -5.59 -31.34
CA THR A 12 2.34 -5.58 -32.62
C THR A 12 1.93 -6.75 -33.57
N SER A 13 1.27 -7.76 -33.01
CA SER A 13 0.65 -8.86 -33.75
C SER A 13 -0.53 -9.44 -32.98
N HIS A 14 -1.41 -10.18 -33.67
CA HIS A 14 -2.56 -10.83 -33.04
C HIS A 14 -2.12 -11.80 -31.93
N GLY A 15 -2.70 -11.67 -30.75
CA GLY A 15 -2.38 -12.48 -29.56
C GLY A 15 -1.09 -12.09 -28.81
N PHE A 16 -0.30 -11.16 -29.34
CA PHE A 16 0.91 -10.69 -28.65
C PHE A 16 0.55 -9.86 -27.41
N LYS A 17 1.16 -10.20 -26.28
CA LYS A 17 1.05 -9.48 -25.02
C LYS A 17 2.43 -8.89 -24.69
N PRO A 18 2.60 -7.56 -24.76
CA PRO A 18 3.90 -6.94 -24.51
C PRO A 18 4.30 -7.08 -23.05
N ASN A 19 5.60 -7.22 -22.81
CA ASN A 19 6.16 -7.17 -21.46
C ASN A 19 6.19 -5.72 -20.99
N CYS A 20 5.67 -5.46 -19.76
CA CYS A 20 5.62 -4.13 -19.16
C CYS A 20 7.02 -3.50 -19.01
N ASN A 21 8.04 -4.32 -18.78
CA ASN A 21 9.43 -3.88 -18.61
C ASN A 21 10.08 -3.34 -19.90
N MET A 22 9.45 -3.50 -21.07
CA MET A 22 9.90 -2.85 -22.30
C MET A 22 9.81 -1.31 -22.23
N CYS A 23 8.90 -0.79 -21.38
CA CYS A 23 8.67 0.65 -21.23
C CYS A 23 8.70 1.13 -19.78
N HIS A 24 8.52 0.24 -18.82
CA HIS A 24 8.43 0.55 -17.40
C HIS A 24 9.56 -0.13 -16.61
N LYS A 25 10.07 0.57 -15.59
CA LYS A 25 10.96 -0.05 -14.62
C LYS A 25 10.15 -0.81 -13.56
N PRO A 26 10.61 -1.99 -13.13
CA PRO A 26 9.99 -2.72 -12.01
C PRO A 26 10.13 -1.92 -10.71
N HIS A 27 9.28 -2.22 -9.72
CA HIS A 27 9.35 -1.56 -8.41
C HIS A 27 10.58 -1.98 -7.61
N TYR A 28 11.05 -3.20 -7.81
CA TYR A 28 12.28 -3.73 -7.23
C TYR A 28 12.95 -4.70 -8.24
N PRO A 29 14.27 -4.91 -8.14
CA PRO A 29 15.04 -5.60 -9.18
C PRO A 29 14.54 -7.00 -9.55
N GLU A 30 14.09 -7.78 -8.57
CA GLU A 30 13.68 -9.17 -8.75
C GLU A 30 12.19 -9.31 -9.10
N GLN A 31 11.49 -8.22 -9.35
CA GLN A 31 10.07 -8.25 -9.68
C GLN A 31 9.82 -8.90 -11.05
N GLY A 32 9.24 -10.08 -11.05
CA GLY A 32 8.87 -10.79 -12.27
C GLY A 32 7.74 -10.10 -13.04
N PHE A 33 7.77 -10.26 -14.36
CA PHE A 33 6.78 -9.66 -15.27
C PHE A 33 5.32 -9.97 -14.88
N ASP A 34 5.01 -11.21 -14.55
CA ASP A 34 3.65 -11.64 -14.23
C ASP A 34 3.08 -10.99 -12.96
N SER A 35 3.96 -10.46 -12.10
CA SER A 35 3.53 -9.78 -10.88
C SER A 35 2.88 -8.42 -11.15
N CYS A 36 3.20 -7.77 -12.27
CA CYS A 36 2.68 -6.44 -12.60
C CYS A 36 1.15 -6.46 -12.75
N THR A 37 0.63 -7.47 -13.44
CA THR A 37 -0.81 -7.60 -13.72
C THR A 37 -1.64 -8.02 -12.50
N LYS A 38 -1.00 -8.51 -11.44
CA LYS A 38 -1.67 -8.78 -10.16
C LYS A 38 -2.22 -7.51 -9.51
N CYS A 39 -1.57 -6.37 -9.76
CA CYS A 39 -1.95 -5.08 -9.16
C CYS A 39 -2.44 -4.07 -10.20
N HIS A 40 -1.96 -4.15 -11.43
CA HIS A 40 -2.24 -3.19 -12.50
C HIS A 40 -3.05 -3.84 -13.63
N PRO A 41 -4.38 -3.63 -13.71
CA PRO A 41 -5.14 -3.98 -14.91
C PRO A 41 -4.56 -3.29 -16.14
N VAL A 42 -4.17 -4.04 -17.15
CA VAL A 42 -3.36 -3.55 -18.27
C VAL A 42 -3.95 -2.32 -18.96
N HIS A 43 -5.26 -2.33 -19.20
CA HIS A 43 -5.97 -1.22 -19.85
C HIS A 43 -6.42 -0.11 -18.88
N LYS A 44 -6.28 -0.34 -17.55
CA LYS A 44 -6.59 0.64 -16.50
C LYS A 44 -5.47 0.68 -15.44
N PRO A 45 -4.21 0.88 -15.82
CA PRO A 45 -3.07 0.66 -14.93
C PRO A 45 -2.98 1.64 -13.73
N LYS A 46 -3.78 2.68 -13.72
CA LYS A 46 -3.90 3.60 -12.57
C LYS A 46 -4.84 3.10 -11.48
N VAL A 47 -5.66 2.11 -11.80
CA VAL A 47 -6.50 1.42 -10.80
C VAL A 47 -5.62 0.34 -10.18
N VAL A 48 -5.05 0.63 -9.03
CA VAL A 48 -4.16 -0.31 -8.33
C VAL A 48 -4.95 -1.05 -7.26
N THR A 49 -5.00 -2.36 -7.41
CA THR A 49 -5.57 -3.28 -6.41
C THR A 49 -4.53 -4.34 -6.06
N TYR A 50 -4.62 -4.92 -4.89
CA TYR A 50 -3.67 -5.93 -4.44
C TYR A 50 -4.31 -6.90 -3.43
N GLY A 51 -3.75 -8.09 -3.33
CA GLY A 51 -4.19 -9.13 -2.39
C GLY A 51 -3.47 -9.04 -1.05
N SER A 52 -3.98 -9.78 -0.07
CA SER A 52 -3.40 -9.89 1.28
C SER A 52 -2.01 -10.55 1.30
N ASP A 53 -1.61 -11.20 0.22
CA ASP A 53 -0.30 -11.82 0.00
C ASP A 53 0.75 -10.87 -0.59
N THR A 54 0.39 -9.60 -0.81
CA THR A 54 1.30 -8.61 -1.39
C THR A 54 2.46 -8.31 -0.46
N GLN A 55 3.66 -8.50 -0.95
CA GLN A 55 4.89 -8.28 -0.18
C GLN A 55 5.15 -6.79 0.08
N ASN A 56 5.65 -6.46 1.26
CA ASN A 56 6.02 -5.10 1.63
C ASN A 56 7.02 -4.46 0.66
N ALA A 57 7.94 -5.23 0.06
CA ALA A 57 8.89 -4.75 -0.93
C ALA A 57 8.22 -4.01 -2.10
N THR A 58 7.02 -4.40 -2.49
CA THR A 58 6.24 -3.70 -3.54
C THR A 58 5.87 -2.28 -3.12
N CYS A 59 5.56 -2.07 -1.85
CA CYS A 59 5.15 -0.77 -1.30
C CYS A 59 6.37 0.12 -1.02
N THR A 60 7.44 -0.46 -0.48
CA THR A 60 8.63 0.26 0.01
C THR A 60 9.40 0.95 -1.11
N SER A 61 9.29 0.50 -2.35
CA SER A 61 9.93 1.14 -3.51
C SER A 61 9.47 2.59 -3.74
N CYS A 62 8.26 2.95 -3.31
CA CYS A 62 7.71 4.30 -3.39
C CYS A 62 7.52 4.94 -2.01
N HIS A 63 7.25 4.15 -0.96
CA HIS A 63 6.95 4.59 0.39
C HIS A 63 8.13 4.37 1.35
N VAL A 64 9.33 4.82 0.95
CA VAL A 64 10.58 4.63 1.72
C VAL A 64 10.47 5.23 3.12
N ASP A 65 10.10 6.51 3.22
CA ASP A 65 10.04 7.24 4.51
C ASP A 65 9.05 6.60 5.50
N VAL A 66 7.88 6.20 4.99
CA VAL A 66 6.84 5.52 5.79
C VAL A 66 7.36 4.17 6.30
N THR A 67 8.04 3.43 5.43
CA THR A 67 8.62 2.13 5.76
C THR A 67 9.70 2.26 6.83
N ASP A 68 10.56 3.26 6.70
CA ASP A 68 11.63 3.51 7.66
C ASP A 68 11.10 3.91 9.02
N LYS A 69 10.06 4.73 9.09
CA LYS A 69 9.34 5.04 10.33
C LYS A 69 8.78 3.78 10.97
N LEU A 70 8.02 2.98 10.19
CA LEU A 70 7.38 1.78 10.68
C LEU A 70 8.39 0.75 11.22
N LYS A 71 9.55 0.61 10.59
CA LYS A 71 10.62 -0.28 11.05
C LYS A 71 11.28 0.19 12.34
N LYS A 72 11.35 1.50 12.56
CA LYS A 72 12.03 2.12 13.71
C LYS A 72 11.11 2.28 14.92
N THR A 73 9.80 2.31 14.70
CA THR A 73 8.84 2.48 15.81
C THR A 73 8.93 1.33 16.80
N PRO A 74 8.95 1.61 18.12
CA PRO A 74 8.92 0.56 19.14
C PRO A 74 7.55 -0.11 19.30
N SER A 75 6.55 0.36 18.58
CA SER A 75 5.20 -0.19 18.64
C SER A 75 5.12 -1.58 17.95
N LYS A 76 4.13 -2.38 18.35
CA LYS A 76 3.86 -3.69 17.71
C LYS A 76 3.51 -3.57 16.23
N HIS A 77 3.17 -2.39 15.75
CA HIS A 77 2.91 -2.13 14.33
C HIS A 77 4.14 -2.35 13.46
N SER A 78 5.35 -2.25 14.01
CA SER A 78 6.59 -2.52 13.27
C SER A 78 6.66 -3.93 12.66
N GLY A 79 5.95 -4.89 13.25
CA GLY A 79 5.87 -6.28 12.74
C GLY A 79 4.67 -6.55 11.81
N VAL A 80 3.84 -5.55 11.53
CA VAL A 80 2.62 -5.73 10.72
C VAL A 80 2.90 -5.45 9.25
N SER A 81 2.37 -6.29 8.36
CA SER A 81 2.53 -6.04 6.93
C SER A 81 1.66 -4.85 6.47
N CYS A 82 2.12 -4.15 5.43
CA CYS A 82 1.42 -2.98 4.88
C CYS A 82 -0.03 -3.32 4.51
N VAL A 83 -0.25 -4.49 3.90
CA VAL A 83 -1.57 -4.92 3.44
C VAL A 83 -2.52 -5.38 4.55
N THR A 84 -2.03 -5.60 5.76
CA THR A 84 -2.88 -5.87 6.92
C THR A 84 -3.73 -4.65 7.27
N CYS A 85 -3.14 -3.46 7.18
CA CYS A 85 -3.85 -2.21 7.40
C CYS A 85 -4.43 -1.65 6.08
N HIS A 86 -3.62 -1.57 5.03
CA HIS A 86 -4.02 -1.03 3.73
C HIS A 86 -4.56 -2.15 2.84
N GLN A 87 -5.84 -2.48 2.98
CA GLN A 87 -6.43 -3.63 2.31
C GLN A 87 -6.93 -3.30 0.89
N ALA A 88 -6.73 -4.26 0.00
CA ALA A 88 -7.36 -4.38 -1.32
C ALA A 88 -7.13 -3.24 -2.32
N ARG A 89 -7.06 -1.98 -1.93
CA ARG A 89 -6.99 -0.85 -2.85
C ARG A 89 -5.99 0.21 -2.41
N HIS A 90 -5.15 0.63 -3.33
CA HIS A 90 -4.21 1.73 -3.11
C HIS A 90 -4.95 3.03 -2.71
N LYS A 91 -4.43 3.72 -1.71
CA LYS A 91 -5.01 4.90 -1.06
C LYS A 91 -6.20 4.63 -0.14
N ALA A 92 -6.57 3.38 0.11
CA ALA A 92 -7.48 3.08 1.20
C ALA A 92 -6.78 3.33 2.54
N ILE A 93 -7.43 4.09 3.42
CA ILE A 93 -6.93 4.38 4.78
C ILE A 93 -7.86 3.66 5.75
N PRO A 94 -7.35 2.67 6.51
CA PRO A 94 -8.16 1.91 7.46
C PRO A 94 -8.52 2.78 8.67
N GLN A 95 -9.64 2.44 9.31
CA GLN A 95 -9.98 3.02 10.61
C GLN A 95 -9.26 2.24 11.71
N CYS A 96 -8.70 2.96 12.68
CA CYS A 96 -8.02 2.33 13.82
C CYS A 96 -8.94 1.40 14.60
N THR A 97 -10.23 1.72 14.65
CA THR A 97 -11.28 0.97 15.34
C THR A 97 -11.63 -0.38 14.69
N GLU A 98 -11.17 -0.63 13.48
CA GLU A 98 -11.34 -1.96 12.85
C GLU A 98 -10.56 -3.06 13.60
N CYS A 99 -9.42 -2.69 14.21
CA CYS A 99 -8.61 -3.60 15.03
C CYS A 99 -8.61 -3.22 16.52
N HIS A 100 -8.92 -1.97 16.84
CA HIS A 100 -8.94 -1.42 18.19
C HIS A 100 -10.34 -0.85 18.53
N PRO A 101 -11.36 -1.71 18.77
CA PRO A 101 -12.74 -1.25 18.92
C PRO A 101 -12.94 -0.32 20.13
N GLU A 102 -12.27 -0.60 21.24
CA GLU A 102 -12.40 0.18 22.49
C GLU A 102 -11.05 0.39 23.18
N PRO A 103 -10.11 1.17 22.56
CA PRO A 103 -8.76 1.33 23.10
C PRO A 103 -8.73 2.21 24.34
N HIS A 104 -9.78 3.02 24.58
CA HIS A 104 -9.93 3.96 25.70
C HIS A 104 -11.36 3.99 26.19
N ALA A 105 -11.57 4.49 27.41
CA ALA A 105 -12.90 4.72 27.94
C ALA A 105 -13.72 5.65 27.01
N LYS A 106 -15.00 5.40 26.89
CA LYS A 106 -15.91 6.12 25.99
C LYS A 106 -15.84 7.65 26.14
N VAL A 107 -15.71 8.16 27.34
CA VAL A 107 -15.60 9.59 27.61
C VAL A 107 -14.40 10.23 26.90
N PHE A 108 -13.30 9.49 26.73
CA PHE A 108 -12.13 9.95 25.96
C PHE A 108 -12.40 9.94 24.46
N LEU A 109 -13.05 8.91 23.98
CA LEU A 109 -13.39 8.79 22.54
C LEU A 109 -14.40 9.88 22.11
N ASP A 110 -15.36 10.19 22.98
CA ASP A 110 -16.33 11.27 22.73
C ASP A 110 -15.67 12.64 22.69
N LYS A 111 -14.67 12.87 23.57
CA LYS A 111 -13.93 14.15 23.64
C LYS A 111 -12.90 14.29 22.52
N TYR A 112 -12.28 13.20 22.10
CA TYR A 112 -11.21 13.15 21.10
C TYR A 112 -11.57 12.13 20.03
N PRO A 113 -12.45 12.45 19.09
CA PRO A 113 -12.96 11.49 18.09
C PRO A 113 -11.91 11.06 17.05
N THR A 114 -10.80 11.80 16.98
CA THR A 114 -9.71 11.49 16.05
C THR A 114 -8.52 10.92 16.82
N CYS A 115 -8.21 9.65 16.58
CA CYS A 115 -7.09 8.94 17.23
C CYS A 115 -5.75 9.65 17.02
N LEU A 116 -5.55 10.23 15.84
CA LEU A 116 -4.31 10.91 15.44
C LEU A 116 -4.09 12.25 16.18
N THR A 117 -5.08 12.78 16.92
CA THR A 117 -4.89 13.93 17.80
C THR A 117 -3.83 13.65 18.88
N CYS A 118 -3.77 12.40 19.37
CA CYS A 118 -2.82 11.97 20.40
C CYS A 118 -1.76 11.00 19.84
N HIS A 119 -2.14 10.14 18.89
CA HIS A 119 -1.25 9.14 18.33
C HIS A 119 -0.45 9.61 17.11
N MET A 120 -0.71 10.82 16.62
CA MET A 120 0.03 11.55 15.59
C MET A 120 0.23 10.78 14.26
N ASP A 121 1.11 9.79 14.20
CA ASP A 121 1.43 9.02 13.00
C ASP A 121 1.24 7.52 13.28
N PRO A 122 0.37 6.81 12.53
CA PRO A 122 0.15 5.38 12.72
C PRO A 122 1.38 4.52 12.40
N HIS A 123 2.33 5.07 11.64
CA HIS A 123 3.59 4.39 11.30
C HIS A 123 4.71 4.66 12.31
N ASP A 124 4.51 5.63 13.20
CA ASP A 124 5.44 5.99 14.27
C ASP A 124 4.67 6.35 15.54
N LEU A 125 3.98 5.35 16.08
CA LEU A 125 3.15 5.54 17.27
C LEU A 125 4.02 5.85 18.49
N PRO A 126 3.75 6.95 19.23
CA PRO A 126 4.42 7.23 20.46
C PRO A 126 4.07 6.15 21.50
N MET A 127 5.08 5.44 21.98
CA MET A 127 4.93 4.49 23.07
C MET A 127 5.01 5.27 24.40
N LYS A 128 4.03 5.09 25.29
CA LYS A 128 4.21 5.57 26.66
C LYS A 128 5.37 4.82 27.29
N SER A 129 6.37 5.52 27.74
CA SER A 129 7.28 4.98 28.74
C SER A 129 6.43 4.55 29.95
N LYS A 130 6.55 3.28 30.33
CA LYS A 130 5.97 2.77 31.58
C LYS A 130 6.63 3.45 32.77
#